data_036da24a87ffc37d6575fccf1931a467
#
_entry.id   036da24a87ffc37d6575fccf1931a467
#
_cell.length_a   1.000
_cell.length_b   1.000
_cell.length_c   1.000
_cell.angle_alpha   90.00
_cell.angle_beta   90.00
_cell.angle_gamma   90.00
#
_symmetry.space_group_name_H-M   'P 1'
#
loop_
_entity.id
_entity.type
_entity.pdbx_description
1 polymer ?
#
loop_
_entity_poly.entity_id
_entity_poly.type
_entity_poly.pdbx_seq_one_letter_code
_entity_poly.pdbx_strand_id
1 'polypeptide(L)'
;MTRFLIFAAVAPPLGFVVAFWVMLQIANWLAGSPTTFDVAQIMMLPTIYLVGLIPALLAAWFDHALAKRNASHRIALTAMFGYAICYLPLAAVFWMGSAHGPDVLLFGLVGAVPSAVCSLLAAERQAPLGA
;
A
#
# COMPACT_ATOMS: atom_id res chain seq x y z
N MET A 1 -0.17 -2.62 -20.52
CA MET A 1 -1.51 -2.25 -19.99
C MET A 1 -1.93 -3.11 -18.81
N THR A 2 -1.81 -4.42 -18.85
CA THR A 2 -2.27 -5.35 -17.78
C THR A 2 -1.73 -5.03 -16.37
N ARG A 3 -0.47 -4.60 -16.23
CA ARG A 3 0.13 -4.25 -14.94
C ARG A 3 -0.59 -3.07 -14.27
N PHE A 4 -0.83 -1.99 -15.02
CA PHE A 4 -1.54 -0.83 -14.47
C PHE A 4 -2.95 -1.17 -14.02
N LEU A 5 -3.65 -2.06 -14.74
CA LEU A 5 -4.97 -2.54 -14.35
C LEU A 5 -4.91 -3.36 -13.05
N ILE A 6 -3.90 -4.22 -12.89
CA ILE A 6 -3.72 -4.99 -11.65
C ILE A 6 -3.49 -4.04 -10.46
N PHE A 7 -2.58 -3.08 -10.61
CA PHE A 7 -2.31 -2.12 -9.55
C PHE A 7 -3.52 -1.23 -9.24
N ALA A 8 -4.24 -0.75 -10.26
CA ALA A 8 -5.44 0.07 -10.06
C ALA A 8 -6.59 -0.68 -9.41
N ALA A 9 -6.78 -1.96 -9.74
CA ALA A 9 -7.89 -2.76 -9.24
C ALA A 9 -7.60 -3.40 -7.87
N VAL A 10 -6.35 -3.86 -7.64
CA VAL A 10 -6.00 -4.67 -6.47
C VAL A 10 -5.35 -3.85 -5.37
N ALA A 11 -4.48 -2.88 -5.71
CA ALA A 11 -3.74 -2.15 -4.69
C ALA A 11 -4.62 -1.29 -3.77
N PRO A 12 -5.62 -0.52 -4.25
CA PRO A 12 -6.44 0.29 -3.36
C PRO A 12 -7.28 -0.53 -2.37
N PRO A 13 -8.00 -1.61 -2.75
CA PRO A 13 -8.74 -2.41 -1.77
C PRO A 13 -7.82 -3.15 -0.79
N LEU A 14 -6.67 -3.66 -1.25
CA LEU A 14 -5.66 -4.25 -0.36
C LEU A 14 -5.07 -3.21 0.58
N GLY A 15 -4.73 -2.03 0.08
CA GLY A 15 -4.25 -0.91 0.90
C GLY A 15 -5.27 -0.53 1.97
N PHE A 16 -6.57 -0.53 1.64
CA PHE A 16 -7.62 -0.29 2.61
C PHE A 16 -7.66 -1.36 3.71
N VAL A 17 -7.58 -2.64 3.35
CA VAL A 17 -7.58 -3.74 4.34
C VAL A 17 -6.37 -3.62 5.28
N VAL A 18 -5.19 -3.34 4.74
CA VAL A 18 -3.97 -3.16 5.54
C VAL A 18 -4.07 -1.91 6.41
N ALA A 19 -4.54 -0.78 5.87
CA ALA A 19 -4.74 0.45 6.63
C ALA A 19 -5.73 0.26 7.78
N PHE A 20 -6.82 -0.44 7.51
CA PHE A 20 -7.82 -0.78 8.52
C PHE A 20 -7.22 -1.66 9.62
N TRP A 21 -6.46 -2.69 9.26
CA TRP A 21 -5.79 -3.56 10.23
C TRP A 21 -4.79 -2.77 11.09
N VAL A 22 -3.98 -1.90 10.48
CA VAL A 22 -3.03 -1.02 11.18
C VAL A 22 -3.76 -0.09 12.15
N MET A 23 -4.84 0.53 11.71
CA MET A 23 -5.67 1.41 12.56
C MET A 23 -6.27 0.66 13.75
N LEU A 24 -6.75 -0.57 13.56
CA LEU A 24 -7.23 -1.43 14.65
C LEU A 24 -6.13 -1.72 15.67
N GLN A 25 -4.91 -2.05 15.21
CA GLN A 25 -3.78 -2.30 16.10
C GLN A 25 -3.43 -1.07 16.95
N ILE A 26 -3.35 0.09 16.32
CA ILE A 26 -3.06 1.35 17.01
C ILE A 26 -4.19 1.69 18.01
N ALA A 27 -5.45 1.56 17.61
CA ALA A 27 -6.59 1.86 18.48
C ALA A 27 -6.67 0.91 19.68
N ASN A 28 -6.45 -0.39 19.48
CA ASN A 28 -6.40 -1.37 20.57
C ASN A 28 -5.25 -1.10 21.54
N TRP A 29 -4.13 -0.63 21.03
CA TRP A 29 -2.95 -0.32 21.84
C TRP A 29 -3.15 0.95 22.67
N LEU A 30 -3.80 1.99 22.09
CA LEU A 30 -4.06 3.26 22.75
C LEU A 30 -5.27 3.22 23.70
N ALA A 31 -6.33 2.54 23.31
CA ALA A 31 -7.61 2.57 24.04
C ALA A 31 -7.79 1.42 25.02
N GLY A 32 -7.01 0.33 24.91
CA GLY A 32 -7.17 -0.88 25.72
C GLY A 32 -8.53 -1.57 25.57
N SER A 33 -9.35 -1.15 24.61
CA SER A 33 -10.68 -1.69 24.34
C SER A 33 -10.82 -2.03 22.85
N PRO A 34 -11.52 -3.14 22.51
CA PRO A 34 -11.72 -3.53 21.12
C PRO A 34 -12.56 -2.46 20.41
N THR A 35 -11.98 -1.87 19.37
CA THR A 35 -12.71 -0.94 18.50
C THR A 35 -13.66 -1.74 17.60
N THR A 36 -14.92 -1.35 17.58
CA THR A 36 -15.94 -1.93 16.70
C THR A 36 -15.90 -1.24 15.32
N PHE A 37 -16.22 -2.02 14.30
CA PHE A 37 -16.35 -1.52 12.94
C PHE A 37 -17.56 -0.59 12.84
N ASP A 38 -17.36 0.66 12.43
CA ASP A 38 -18.47 1.61 12.25
C ASP A 38 -18.84 1.73 10.77
N VAL A 39 -20.15 1.83 10.50
CA VAL A 39 -20.71 2.03 9.14
C VAL A 39 -20.17 3.30 8.48
N ALA A 40 -19.80 4.30 9.25
CA ALA A 40 -19.17 5.54 8.75
C ALA A 40 -17.84 5.26 8.01
N GLN A 41 -17.11 4.22 8.40
CA GLN A 41 -15.86 3.83 7.75
C GLN A 41 -16.09 3.24 6.35
N ILE A 42 -17.21 2.58 6.15
CA ILE A 42 -17.62 2.04 4.84
C ILE A 42 -17.94 3.18 3.86
N MET A 43 -18.55 4.26 4.35
CA MET A 43 -18.86 5.42 3.52
C MET A 43 -17.61 6.18 3.05
N MET A 44 -16.48 6.03 3.73
CA MET A 44 -15.19 6.61 3.31
C MET A 44 -14.46 5.79 2.23
N LEU A 45 -14.90 4.56 1.94
CA LEU A 45 -14.29 3.68 0.95
C LEU A 45 -14.01 4.34 -0.42
N PRO A 46 -14.98 5.05 -1.05
CA PRO A 46 -14.74 5.67 -2.35
C PRO A 46 -13.63 6.73 -2.29
N THR A 47 -13.59 7.52 -1.22
CA THR A 47 -12.56 8.56 -1.04
C THR A 47 -11.19 7.93 -0.81
N ILE A 48 -11.12 6.90 0.02
CA ILE A 48 -9.87 6.16 0.29
C ILE A 48 -9.37 5.47 -0.98
N TYR A 49 -10.29 4.93 -1.80
CA TYR A 49 -9.95 4.34 -3.09
C TYR A 49 -9.30 5.36 -4.02
N LEU A 50 -9.89 6.56 -4.16
CA LEU A 50 -9.35 7.63 -5.00
C LEU A 50 -7.97 8.11 -4.51
N VAL A 51 -7.81 8.31 -3.22
CA VAL A 51 -6.53 8.71 -2.61
C VAL A 51 -5.47 7.63 -2.79
N GLY A 52 -5.85 6.35 -2.62
CA GLY A 52 -4.96 5.20 -2.80
C GLY A 52 -4.57 4.92 -4.25
N LEU A 53 -5.36 5.41 -5.22
CA LEU A 53 -5.11 5.17 -6.64
C LEU A 53 -3.82 5.87 -7.13
N ILE A 54 -3.54 7.08 -6.65
CA ILE A 54 -2.34 7.83 -7.04
C ILE A 54 -1.05 7.07 -6.66
N PRO A 55 -0.81 6.70 -5.41
CA PRO A 55 0.36 5.92 -5.04
C PRO A 55 0.40 4.54 -5.71
N ALA A 56 -0.75 3.91 -5.95
CA ALA A 56 -0.82 2.64 -6.68
C ALA A 56 -0.34 2.76 -8.13
N LEU A 57 -0.73 3.81 -8.84
CA LEU A 57 -0.27 4.07 -10.20
C LEU A 57 1.21 4.43 -10.27
N LEU A 58 1.73 5.18 -9.28
CA LEU A 58 3.16 5.48 -9.17
C LEU A 58 3.97 4.18 -8.93
N ALA A 59 3.49 3.30 -8.05
CA ALA A 59 4.11 2.00 -7.82
C ALA A 59 4.07 1.11 -9.07
N ALA A 60 2.97 1.14 -9.84
CA ALA A 60 2.85 0.43 -11.10
C ALA A 60 3.85 0.93 -12.16
N TRP A 61 4.02 2.24 -12.24
CA TRP A 61 4.99 2.86 -13.14
C TRP A 61 6.43 2.45 -12.76
N PHE A 62 6.73 2.49 -11.48
CA PHE A 62 8.03 2.08 -10.95
C PHE A 62 8.30 0.58 -11.21
N ASP A 63 7.33 -0.30 -10.93
CA ASP A 63 7.41 -1.73 -11.23
C ASP A 63 7.62 -2.00 -12.73
N HIS A 64 6.95 -1.22 -13.58
CA HIS A 64 7.13 -1.32 -15.02
C HIS A 64 8.54 -0.93 -15.46
N ALA A 65 9.10 0.13 -14.88
CA ALA A 65 10.47 0.57 -15.17
C ALA A 65 11.51 -0.47 -14.72
N LEU A 66 11.32 -1.07 -13.52
CA LEU A 66 12.18 -2.15 -13.02
C LEU A 66 12.10 -3.41 -13.88
N ALA A 67 10.90 -3.74 -14.35
CA ALA A 67 10.69 -4.89 -15.25
C ALA A 67 11.45 -4.74 -16.58
N LYS A 68 11.46 -3.52 -17.15
CA LYS A 68 12.24 -3.25 -18.37
C LYS A 68 13.75 -3.42 -18.15
N ARG A 69 14.21 -3.19 -16.94
CA ARG A 69 15.64 -3.34 -16.55
C ARG A 69 16.02 -4.74 -16.11
N ASN A 70 15.09 -5.71 -16.15
CA ASN A 70 15.28 -7.08 -15.63
C ASN A 70 15.88 -7.13 -14.22
N ALA A 71 15.42 -6.21 -13.34
CA ALA A 71 15.93 -6.12 -11.98
C ALA A 71 15.62 -7.39 -11.18
N SER A 72 16.64 -8.06 -10.65
CA SER A 72 16.54 -9.34 -9.92
C SER A 72 15.70 -9.24 -8.63
N HIS A 73 15.69 -8.06 -8.00
CA HIS A 73 14.94 -7.82 -6.74
C HIS A 73 13.72 -6.90 -6.96
N ARG A 74 13.07 -7.01 -8.13
CA ARG A 74 11.97 -6.12 -8.53
C ARG A 74 10.88 -6.01 -7.48
N ILE A 75 10.40 -7.14 -6.95
CA ILE A 75 9.31 -7.18 -5.97
C ILE A 75 9.68 -6.42 -4.70
N ALA A 76 10.89 -6.67 -4.17
CA ALA A 76 11.38 -5.99 -2.98
C ALA A 76 11.53 -4.48 -3.20
N LEU A 77 12.07 -4.08 -4.34
CA LEU A 77 12.23 -2.66 -4.69
C LEU A 77 10.87 -1.96 -4.86
N THR A 78 9.89 -2.64 -5.48
CA THR A 78 8.52 -2.09 -5.63
C THR A 78 7.83 -1.98 -4.27
N ALA A 79 8.03 -2.95 -3.36
CA ALA A 79 7.52 -2.88 -1.99
C ALA A 79 8.14 -1.73 -1.19
N MET A 80 9.46 -1.56 -1.27
CA MET A 80 10.15 -0.44 -0.62
C MET A 80 9.70 0.92 -1.16
N PHE A 81 9.48 1.03 -2.46
CA PHE A 81 8.96 2.24 -3.08
C PHE A 81 7.53 2.54 -2.62
N GLY A 82 6.65 1.51 -2.59
CA GLY A 82 5.30 1.63 -2.04
C GLY A 82 5.29 2.04 -0.57
N TYR A 83 6.20 1.47 0.23
CA TYR A 83 6.43 1.88 1.62
C TYR A 83 6.78 3.37 1.71
N ALA A 84 7.78 3.81 0.96
CA ALA A 84 8.26 5.19 1.00
C ALA A 84 7.18 6.20 0.57
N ILE A 85 6.42 5.92 -0.49
CA ILE A 85 5.34 6.80 -0.97
C ILE A 85 4.26 7.00 0.09
N CYS A 86 3.89 5.95 0.84
CA CYS A 86 2.89 6.06 1.89
C CYS A 86 3.46 6.64 3.19
N TYR A 87 4.71 6.31 3.53
CA TYR A 87 5.36 6.73 4.77
C TYR A 87 5.78 8.21 4.74
N LEU A 88 6.43 8.67 3.66
CA LEU A 88 7.05 10.00 3.62
C LEU A 88 6.05 11.16 3.79
N PRO A 89 4.88 11.18 3.11
CA PRO A 89 3.89 12.24 3.32
C PRO A 89 3.36 12.26 4.76
N LEU A 90 3.09 11.09 5.33
CA LEU A 90 2.64 10.97 6.71
C LEU A 90 3.71 11.40 7.70
N ALA A 91 4.95 10.95 7.52
CA ALA A 91 6.06 11.36 8.34
C ALA A 91 6.27 12.89 8.30
N ALA A 92 6.12 13.54 7.15
CA ALA A 92 6.21 14.98 7.03
C ALA A 92 5.11 15.71 7.83
N VAL A 93 3.87 15.21 7.77
CA VAL A 93 2.75 15.76 8.55
C VAL A 93 2.95 15.57 10.05
N PHE A 94 3.39 14.36 10.46
CA PHE A 94 3.62 14.05 11.88
C PHE A 94 4.88 14.74 12.44
N TRP A 95 5.88 15.01 11.61
CA TRP A 95 7.06 15.77 12.04
C TRP A 95 6.73 17.25 12.36
N MET A 96 5.73 17.81 11.68
CA MET A 96 5.20 19.14 11.97
C MET A 96 4.33 19.15 13.25
N GLY A 97 3.76 18.00 13.64
CA GLY A 97 3.03 17.80 14.89
C GLY A 97 3.84 16.93 15.84
N SER A 98 3.83 17.23 17.13
CA SER A 98 4.65 16.61 18.20
C SER A 98 4.44 15.10 18.43
N ALA A 99 3.80 14.37 17.52
CA ALA A 99 3.51 12.95 17.63
C ALA A 99 4.66 12.13 17.00
N HIS A 100 5.61 11.75 17.82
CA HIS A 100 6.70 10.84 17.46
C HIS A 100 6.40 9.48 18.09
N GLY A 101 5.84 8.55 17.31
CA GLY A 101 5.57 7.18 17.79
C GLY A 101 5.98 6.13 16.75
N PRO A 102 6.28 4.89 17.19
CA PRO A 102 6.55 3.76 16.30
C PRO A 102 5.37 3.46 15.36
N ASP A 103 4.19 3.97 15.68
CA ASP A 103 2.94 3.79 14.94
C ASP A 103 3.02 4.34 13.50
N VAL A 104 3.79 5.41 13.30
CA VAL A 104 3.99 6.02 11.97
C VAL A 104 4.69 5.04 11.00
N LEU A 105 5.57 4.17 11.52
CA LEU A 105 6.26 3.17 10.73
C LEU A 105 5.30 2.12 10.15
N LEU A 106 4.23 1.78 10.88
CA LEU A 106 3.24 0.81 10.45
C LEU A 106 2.45 1.29 9.22
N PHE A 107 2.26 2.60 9.07
CA PHE A 107 1.57 3.15 7.89
C PHE A 107 2.32 2.92 6.58
N GLY A 108 3.64 2.76 6.62
CA GLY A 108 4.40 2.35 5.44
C GLY A 108 3.97 0.99 4.87
N LEU A 109 3.49 0.08 5.73
CA LEU A 109 2.98 -1.22 5.31
C LEU A 109 1.74 -1.12 4.41
N VAL A 110 0.94 -0.06 4.57
CA VAL A 110 -0.24 0.22 3.73
C VAL A 110 0.14 0.35 2.25
N GLY A 111 1.34 0.84 1.96
CA GLY A 111 1.87 0.91 0.60
C GLY A 111 2.72 -0.30 0.21
N ALA A 112 3.53 -0.83 1.15
CA ALA A 112 4.45 -1.92 0.88
C ALA A 112 3.75 -3.23 0.49
N VAL A 113 2.73 -3.64 1.29
CA VAL A 113 2.04 -4.92 1.09
C VAL A 113 1.29 -4.96 -0.24
N PRO A 114 0.42 -4.00 -0.57
CA PRO A 114 -0.26 -3.99 -1.87
C PRO A 114 0.70 -3.93 -3.04
N SER A 115 1.77 -3.14 -2.93
CA SER A 115 2.77 -3.01 -4.00
C SER A 115 3.52 -4.33 -4.25
N ALA A 116 3.89 -5.06 -3.20
CA ALA A 116 4.52 -6.37 -3.30
C ALA A 116 3.58 -7.39 -3.97
N VAL A 117 2.33 -7.48 -3.50
CA VAL A 117 1.32 -8.40 -4.03
C VAL A 117 1.03 -8.11 -5.51
N CYS A 118 0.82 -6.84 -5.87
CA CYS A 118 0.57 -6.47 -7.26
C CYS A 118 1.78 -6.76 -8.17
N SER A 119 3.01 -6.54 -7.69
CA SER A 119 4.23 -6.86 -8.43
C SER A 119 4.38 -8.38 -8.64
N LEU A 120 4.04 -9.21 -7.64
CA LEU A 120 3.99 -10.67 -7.75
C LEU A 120 2.97 -11.12 -8.81
N LEU A 121 1.72 -10.66 -8.70
CA LEU A 121 0.66 -11.00 -9.66
C LEU A 121 1.00 -10.57 -11.09
N ALA A 122 1.67 -9.42 -11.24
CA ALA A 122 2.14 -8.95 -12.53
C ALA A 122 3.31 -9.78 -13.07
N ALA A 123 4.11 -10.41 -12.21
CA ALA A 123 5.20 -11.30 -12.60
C ALA A 123 4.67 -12.66 -13.10
N GLU A 124 3.76 -13.28 -12.35
CA GLU A 124 3.18 -14.57 -12.68
C GLU A 124 2.48 -14.58 -14.04
N ARG A 125 1.76 -13.49 -14.38
CA ARG A 125 1.08 -13.37 -15.68
C ARG A 125 2.03 -13.20 -16.87
N GLN A 126 3.32 -12.99 -16.63
CA GLN A 126 4.33 -12.88 -17.70
C GLN A 126 5.18 -14.12 -17.85
N ALA A 127 5.08 -15.08 -16.93
CA ALA A 127 5.66 -16.39 -17.13
C ALA A 127 4.97 -17.04 -18.35
N PRO A 128 5.71 -17.45 -19.40
CA PRO A 128 5.12 -18.11 -20.54
C PRO A 128 4.44 -19.39 -20.07
N LEU A 129 3.16 -19.56 -20.43
CA LEU A 129 2.43 -20.80 -20.26
C LEU A 129 3.12 -21.85 -21.16
N GLY A 130 4.06 -22.58 -20.62
CA GLY A 130 4.70 -23.69 -21.30
C GLY A 130 6.21 -23.51 -21.48
N ALA A 131 6.95 -23.87 -20.48
CA ALA A 131 8.26 -24.48 -20.64
C ALA A 131 8.16 -25.92 -20.19
#